data_fa8983b89eda22e88efbb33deebd0ff1
#
_entry.id   fa8983b89eda22e88efbb33deebd0ff1
#
_cell.length_a   1.000
_cell.length_b   1.000
_cell.length_c   1.000
_cell.angle_alpha   90.00
_cell.angle_beta   90.00
_cell.angle_gamma   90.00
#
_symmetry.space_group_name_H-M   'P 1'
#
loop_
_entity.id
_entity.type
_entity.pdbx_description
1 polymer ?
#
loop_
_entity_poly.entity_id
_entity_poly.type
_entity_poly.pdbx_seq_one_letter_code
_entity_poly.pdbx_strand_id
1 'polypeptide(L)'
;MNASPRTLVLGATGSIGYAVTANLLARQLPVTILVRNRAKAEALFPNAPTLTIVEGDVQDAPLLSRIAAGKDFIFHGINYPYDKWFGNMDRATQNVIEAAVTNRSTIVFPGNVYNFGNASQPIREDSRPDPISRKGQLRVELEAMLEAAANAGRCRILNVRLPDFWGPNVLNAGVKPIFENALTGKALPWIANADIPHQSVYTADAAEIIVRLMLRSPDELRNAAPYEVWNYGGTTVPSVRAWFGQISALTGHPLKVKLYSRLMVSALGLFLPILREVKEMLYLYTNTVLLDDAKIRARFPDFRPTPMDQALTDTLTWFAEHELKRPFVAQPSAQLAFTI
;
A
#
# COMPACT_ATOMS: atom_id res chain seq x y z
N MET A 1 14.81 -28.53 10.76
CA MET A 1 14.22 -27.65 9.71
C MET A 1 13.32 -26.65 10.44
N ASN A 2 13.58 -25.36 10.37
CA ASN A 2 12.67 -24.36 10.93
C ASN A 2 11.36 -24.40 10.10
N ALA A 3 10.23 -24.48 10.79
CA ALA A 3 8.92 -24.45 10.13
C ALA A 3 8.77 -23.14 9.34
N SER A 4 8.17 -23.21 8.15
CA SER A 4 7.88 -22.03 7.35
C SER A 4 6.97 -21.06 8.13
N PRO A 5 7.25 -19.75 8.13
CA PRO A 5 6.45 -18.79 8.86
C PRO A 5 5.01 -18.75 8.33
N ARG A 6 4.06 -18.70 9.24
CA ARG A 6 2.62 -18.64 8.96
C ARG A 6 2.12 -17.21 9.11
N THR A 7 1.45 -16.72 8.09
CA THR A 7 0.98 -15.33 8.07
C THR A 7 -0.54 -15.26 8.02
N LEU A 8 -1.13 -14.41 8.87
CA LEU A 8 -2.51 -13.92 8.73
C LEU A 8 -2.48 -12.58 7.99
N VAL A 9 -3.16 -12.50 6.85
CA VAL A 9 -3.26 -11.24 6.09
C VAL A 9 -4.67 -10.67 6.23
N LEU A 10 -4.76 -9.51 6.85
CA LEU A 10 -5.97 -8.70 6.96
C LEU A 10 -5.96 -7.66 5.85
N GLY A 11 -7.07 -7.55 5.11
CA GLY A 11 -7.15 -6.68 3.93
C GLY A 11 -6.59 -7.28 2.65
N ALA A 12 -6.51 -8.61 2.54
CA ALA A 12 -5.94 -9.34 1.39
C ALA A 12 -6.60 -9.04 0.04
N THR A 13 -7.86 -8.59 0.01
CA THR A 13 -8.56 -8.20 -1.23
C THR A 13 -8.40 -6.72 -1.58
N GLY A 14 -7.62 -5.97 -0.78
CA GLY A 14 -7.21 -4.59 -1.04
C GLY A 14 -5.82 -4.50 -1.67
N SER A 15 -5.37 -3.31 -2.04
CA SER A 15 -4.17 -3.05 -2.85
C SER A 15 -2.89 -3.72 -2.32
N ILE A 16 -2.35 -3.23 -1.19
CA ILE A 16 -1.09 -3.76 -0.62
C ILE A 16 -1.30 -5.18 -0.05
N GLY A 17 -2.45 -5.44 0.58
CA GLY A 17 -2.76 -6.77 1.10
C GLY A 17 -2.83 -7.83 0.00
N TYR A 18 -3.34 -7.47 -1.19
CA TYR A 18 -3.31 -8.34 -2.37
C TYR A 18 -1.87 -8.67 -2.79
N ALA A 19 -1.04 -7.65 -2.94
CA ALA A 19 0.34 -7.83 -3.36
C ALA A 19 1.16 -8.67 -2.35
N VAL A 20 1.00 -8.41 -1.04
CA VAL A 20 1.66 -9.21 0.02
C VAL A 20 1.16 -10.66 0.00
N THR A 21 -0.15 -10.88 -0.14
CA THR A 21 -0.72 -12.23 -0.24
C THR A 21 -0.15 -12.96 -1.46
N ALA A 22 -0.15 -12.33 -2.63
CA ALA A 22 0.39 -12.91 -3.86
C ALA A 22 1.89 -13.25 -3.73
N ASN A 23 2.69 -12.39 -3.11
CA ASN A 23 4.12 -12.61 -2.90
C ASN A 23 4.37 -13.80 -1.94
N LEU A 24 3.62 -13.90 -0.84
CA LEU A 24 3.72 -15.02 0.09
C LEU A 24 3.32 -16.35 -0.58
N LEU A 25 2.25 -16.35 -1.38
CA LEU A 25 1.78 -17.53 -2.11
C LEU A 25 2.78 -17.97 -3.19
N ALA A 26 3.38 -17.03 -3.92
CA ALA A 26 4.43 -17.32 -4.90
C ALA A 26 5.66 -18.02 -4.26
N ARG A 27 5.92 -17.75 -2.98
CA ARG A 27 6.94 -18.41 -2.15
C ARG A 27 6.44 -19.71 -1.50
N GLN A 28 5.22 -20.13 -1.81
CA GLN A 28 4.57 -21.32 -1.24
C GLN A 28 4.48 -21.30 0.30
N LEU A 29 4.43 -20.11 0.90
CA LEU A 29 4.28 -19.97 2.34
C LEU A 29 2.82 -20.13 2.77
N PRO A 30 2.55 -20.69 3.97
CA PRO A 30 1.20 -20.82 4.49
C PRO A 30 0.59 -19.46 4.81
N VAL A 31 -0.50 -19.12 4.13
CA VAL A 31 -1.22 -17.86 4.30
C VAL A 31 -2.66 -18.12 4.72
N THR A 32 -3.11 -17.41 5.74
CA THR A 32 -4.53 -17.31 6.09
C THR A 32 -4.99 -15.88 5.80
N ILE A 33 -6.12 -15.71 5.13
CA ILE A 33 -6.71 -14.38 4.89
C ILE A 33 -8.05 -14.27 5.58
N LEU A 34 -8.35 -13.10 6.18
CA LEU A 34 -9.68 -12.75 6.67
C LEU A 34 -10.32 -11.79 5.67
N VAL A 35 -11.47 -12.17 5.13
CA VAL A 35 -12.17 -11.43 4.09
C VAL A 35 -13.67 -11.36 4.39
N ARG A 36 -14.33 -10.28 3.95
CA ARG A 36 -15.79 -10.13 4.04
C ARG A 36 -16.55 -10.73 2.85
N ASN A 37 -15.81 -11.11 1.81
CA ASN A 37 -16.37 -11.69 0.59
C ASN A 37 -15.42 -12.78 0.10
N ARG A 38 -15.79 -14.03 0.37
CA ARG A 38 -15.04 -15.22 -0.01
C ARG A 38 -14.90 -15.35 -1.53
N ALA A 39 -15.99 -15.16 -2.29
CA ALA A 39 -15.99 -15.31 -3.74
C ALA A 39 -15.01 -14.33 -4.41
N LYS A 40 -14.92 -13.08 -3.91
CA LYS A 40 -13.90 -12.14 -4.39
C LYS A 40 -12.49 -12.62 -4.13
N ALA A 41 -12.23 -13.21 -2.96
CA ALA A 41 -10.90 -13.72 -2.61
C ALA A 41 -10.52 -14.92 -3.49
N GLU A 42 -11.44 -15.86 -3.71
CA GLU A 42 -11.25 -17.02 -4.59
C GLU A 42 -10.96 -16.61 -6.03
N ALA A 43 -11.63 -15.56 -6.53
CA ALA A 43 -11.37 -15.02 -7.86
C ALA A 43 -10.00 -14.32 -7.98
N LEU A 44 -9.50 -13.69 -6.90
CA LEU A 44 -8.19 -13.02 -6.88
C LEU A 44 -7.01 -13.99 -6.69
N PHE A 45 -7.25 -15.12 -6.03
CA PHE A 45 -6.22 -16.11 -5.70
C PHE A 45 -6.65 -17.52 -6.13
N PRO A 46 -6.86 -17.76 -7.43
CA PRO A 46 -7.25 -19.07 -7.92
C PRO A 46 -6.11 -20.08 -7.71
N ASN A 47 -6.47 -21.33 -7.42
CA ASN A 47 -5.54 -22.44 -7.33
C ASN A 47 -4.34 -22.24 -6.36
N ALA A 48 -4.59 -21.63 -5.19
CA ALA A 48 -3.57 -21.34 -4.18
C ALA A 48 -3.58 -22.41 -3.06
N PRO A 49 -2.78 -23.51 -3.16
CA PRO A 49 -2.87 -24.65 -2.24
C PRO A 49 -2.45 -24.31 -0.81
N THR A 50 -1.63 -23.28 -0.62
CA THR A 50 -1.16 -22.84 0.71
C THR A 50 -2.04 -21.73 1.31
N LEU A 51 -3.17 -21.38 0.66
CA LEU A 51 -4.09 -20.36 1.09
C LEU A 51 -5.27 -20.93 1.87
N THR A 52 -5.51 -20.39 3.06
CA THR A 52 -6.73 -20.62 3.84
C THR A 52 -7.58 -19.33 3.83
N ILE A 53 -8.81 -19.41 3.35
CA ILE A 53 -9.73 -18.27 3.34
C ILE A 53 -10.73 -18.41 4.50
N VAL A 54 -10.76 -17.40 5.36
CA VAL A 54 -11.74 -17.27 6.44
C VAL A 54 -12.65 -16.08 6.12
N GLU A 55 -13.96 -16.29 6.15
CA GLU A 55 -14.92 -15.22 6.00
C GLU A 55 -15.31 -14.63 7.35
N GLY A 56 -15.28 -13.30 7.45
CA GLY A 56 -15.58 -12.58 8.69
C GLY A 56 -15.12 -11.13 8.64
N ASP A 57 -15.26 -10.44 9.76
CA ASP A 57 -14.87 -9.03 9.92
C ASP A 57 -13.77 -8.89 10.99
N VAL A 58 -12.82 -7.99 10.78
CA VAL A 58 -11.76 -7.65 11.75
C VAL A 58 -12.32 -7.05 13.05
N GLN A 59 -13.57 -6.57 13.03
CA GLN A 59 -14.28 -6.08 14.21
C GLN A 59 -14.77 -7.21 15.13
N ASP A 60 -14.79 -8.46 14.65
CA ASP A 60 -15.03 -9.66 15.46
C ASP A 60 -13.72 -10.09 16.16
N ALA A 61 -13.47 -9.52 17.34
CA ALA A 61 -12.25 -9.79 18.10
C ALA A 61 -12.09 -11.28 18.48
N PRO A 62 -13.14 -12.03 18.90
CA PRO A 62 -13.03 -13.46 19.15
C PRO A 62 -12.64 -14.27 17.92
N LEU A 63 -13.21 -13.98 16.74
CA LEU A 63 -12.84 -14.60 15.49
C LEU A 63 -11.38 -14.30 15.16
N LEU A 64 -10.98 -13.02 15.25
CA LEU A 64 -9.63 -12.58 14.92
C LEU A 64 -8.58 -13.28 15.80
N SER A 65 -8.80 -13.34 17.11
CA SER A 65 -7.91 -14.04 18.04
C SER A 65 -7.79 -15.53 17.70
N ARG A 66 -8.91 -16.19 17.37
CA ARG A 66 -8.91 -17.62 16.99
C ARG A 66 -8.13 -17.90 15.73
N ILE A 67 -8.27 -17.07 14.67
CA ILE A 67 -7.57 -17.30 13.40
C ILE A 67 -6.11 -16.86 13.44
N ALA A 68 -5.74 -15.98 14.38
CA ALA A 68 -4.36 -15.59 14.65
C ALA A 68 -3.56 -16.69 15.37
N ALA A 69 -4.24 -17.71 15.93
CA ALA A 69 -3.56 -18.79 16.65
C ALA A 69 -2.51 -19.50 15.76
N GLY A 70 -1.28 -19.58 16.29
CA GLY A 70 -0.15 -20.21 15.60
C GLY A 70 0.34 -19.46 14.36
N LYS A 71 0.04 -18.15 14.22
CA LYS A 71 0.60 -17.30 13.19
C LYS A 71 1.80 -16.52 13.74
N ASP A 72 2.89 -16.52 12.98
CA ASP A 72 4.10 -15.77 13.32
C ASP A 72 3.89 -14.27 13.04
N PHE A 73 3.13 -13.97 11.97
CA PHE A 73 2.87 -12.61 11.52
C PHE A 73 1.38 -12.33 11.30
N ILE A 74 0.95 -11.13 11.65
CA ILE A 74 -0.35 -10.56 11.28
C ILE A 74 -0.08 -9.31 10.43
N PHE A 75 -0.33 -9.40 9.11
CA PHE A 75 -0.29 -8.23 8.24
C PHE A 75 -1.58 -7.43 8.41
N HIS A 76 -1.46 -6.20 8.93
CA HIS A 76 -2.57 -5.31 9.21
C HIS A 76 -2.80 -4.31 8.06
N GLY A 77 -3.29 -4.80 6.92
CA GLY A 77 -3.62 -4.00 5.73
C GLY A 77 -5.09 -3.56 5.67
N ILE A 78 -5.80 -3.53 6.80
CA ILE A 78 -7.20 -3.07 6.84
C ILE A 78 -7.25 -1.59 6.48
N ASN A 79 -8.16 -1.27 5.58
CA ASN A 79 -8.52 0.10 5.23
C ASN A 79 -10.03 0.21 5.02
N TYR A 80 -10.61 1.35 5.33
CA TYR A 80 -12.01 1.69 5.13
C TYR A 80 -12.12 2.83 4.11
N PRO A 81 -13.30 3.08 3.51
CA PRO A 81 -13.57 4.34 2.83
C PRO A 81 -13.28 5.52 3.75
N TYR A 82 -12.77 6.61 3.21
CA TYR A 82 -12.28 7.76 4.00
C TYR A 82 -13.31 8.34 4.99
N ASP A 83 -14.58 8.33 4.63
CA ASP A 83 -15.71 8.75 5.48
C ASP A 83 -15.99 7.82 6.66
N LYS A 84 -15.39 6.61 6.65
CA LYS A 84 -15.56 5.57 7.69
C LYS A 84 -14.29 5.26 8.47
N TRP A 85 -13.26 6.09 8.36
CA TRP A 85 -12.00 5.85 9.05
C TRP A 85 -12.13 5.96 10.57
N PHE A 86 -12.72 7.06 11.04
CA PHE A 86 -12.84 7.34 12.47
C PHE A 86 -13.76 6.33 13.17
N GLY A 87 -13.33 5.78 14.31
CA GLY A 87 -14.03 4.76 15.08
C GLY A 87 -13.90 3.33 14.50
N ASN A 88 -13.51 3.17 13.23
CA ASN A 88 -13.31 1.85 12.64
C ASN A 88 -11.83 1.45 12.53
N MET A 89 -10.94 2.38 12.16
CA MET A 89 -9.51 2.09 12.05
C MET A 89 -8.88 1.83 13.42
N ASP A 90 -9.18 2.66 14.40
CA ASP A 90 -8.72 2.54 15.78
C ASP A 90 -9.20 1.23 16.42
N ARG A 91 -10.50 0.89 16.31
CA ARG A 91 -11.04 -0.37 16.82
C ARG A 91 -10.41 -1.58 16.12
N ALA A 92 -10.27 -1.55 14.79
CA ALA A 92 -9.61 -2.62 14.06
C ALA A 92 -8.15 -2.79 14.51
N THR A 93 -7.42 -1.69 14.69
CA THR A 93 -6.03 -1.71 15.17
C THR A 93 -5.93 -2.28 16.59
N GLN A 94 -6.85 -1.88 17.50
CA GLN A 94 -6.90 -2.44 18.85
C GLN A 94 -7.15 -3.96 18.83
N ASN A 95 -8.12 -4.43 18.02
CA ASN A 95 -8.39 -5.86 17.89
C ASN A 95 -7.17 -6.64 17.36
N VAL A 96 -6.43 -6.06 16.40
CA VAL A 96 -5.20 -6.67 15.86
C VAL A 96 -4.12 -6.73 16.92
N ILE A 97 -3.94 -5.68 17.73
CA ILE A 97 -2.99 -5.67 18.84
C ILE A 97 -3.33 -6.80 19.84
N GLU A 98 -4.58 -6.91 20.29
CA GLU A 98 -5.00 -7.94 21.23
C GLU A 98 -4.84 -9.37 20.68
N ALA A 99 -5.15 -9.57 19.40
CA ALA A 99 -4.91 -10.85 18.73
C ALA A 99 -3.42 -11.19 18.66
N ALA A 100 -2.56 -10.22 18.34
CA ALA A 100 -1.12 -10.41 18.29
C ALA A 100 -0.53 -10.70 19.68
N VAL A 101 -0.97 -9.99 20.70
CA VAL A 101 -0.55 -10.22 22.11
C VAL A 101 -0.90 -11.63 22.55
N THR A 102 -2.16 -12.05 22.37
CA THR A 102 -2.65 -13.37 22.76
C THR A 102 -1.88 -14.50 22.07
N ASN A 103 -1.49 -14.30 20.81
CA ASN A 103 -0.88 -15.33 19.98
C ASN A 103 0.64 -15.18 19.80
N ARG A 104 1.25 -14.15 20.41
CA ARG A 104 2.68 -13.83 20.29
C ARG A 104 3.13 -13.58 18.86
N SER A 105 2.25 -13.02 18.03
CA SER A 105 2.53 -12.70 16.63
C SER A 105 3.19 -11.33 16.50
N THR A 106 3.99 -11.15 15.46
CA THR A 106 4.49 -9.83 15.04
C THR A 106 3.45 -9.16 14.13
N ILE A 107 3.07 -7.93 14.44
CA ILE A 107 2.23 -7.13 13.54
C ILE A 107 3.10 -6.50 12.45
N VAL A 108 2.68 -6.65 11.20
CA VAL A 108 3.28 -5.99 10.03
C VAL A 108 2.30 -4.94 9.55
N PHE A 109 2.68 -3.66 9.67
CA PHE A 109 1.79 -2.53 9.41
C PHE A 109 2.29 -1.71 8.21
N PRO A 110 1.50 -1.54 7.15
CA PRO A 110 1.83 -0.62 6.07
C PRO A 110 1.54 0.82 6.51
N GLY A 111 2.58 1.51 7.00
CA GLY A 111 2.54 2.95 7.29
C GLY A 111 2.38 3.77 6.02
N ASN A 112 2.17 5.08 6.16
CA ASN A 112 2.08 6.00 5.04
C ASN A 112 2.71 7.37 5.35
N VAL A 113 2.59 8.32 4.44
CA VAL A 113 3.16 9.67 4.53
C VAL A 113 2.20 10.72 5.12
N TYR A 114 0.96 10.36 5.45
CA TYR A 114 -0.04 11.33 5.94
C TYR A 114 0.32 11.96 7.29
N ASN A 115 1.16 11.25 8.06
CA ASN A 115 1.69 11.70 9.35
C ASN A 115 2.60 12.94 9.22
N PHE A 116 3.07 13.28 8.01
CA PHE A 116 4.22 14.16 7.78
C PHE A 116 3.89 15.37 6.89
N GLY A 117 2.68 15.92 7.01
CA GLY A 117 2.21 17.02 6.13
C GLY A 117 3.12 18.26 6.10
N ASN A 118 3.69 18.66 7.25
CA ASN A 118 4.64 19.77 7.38
C ASN A 118 6.08 19.32 7.64
N ALA A 119 6.35 18.02 7.76
CA ALA A 119 7.68 17.55 8.11
C ALA A 119 8.72 17.93 7.05
N SER A 120 9.96 18.17 7.50
CA SER A 120 11.09 18.42 6.61
C SER A 120 11.32 17.22 5.67
N GLN A 121 11.69 17.52 4.42
CA GLN A 121 11.95 16.51 3.39
C GLN A 121 13.46 16.26 3.21
N PRO A 122 13.89 15.05 2.89
CA PRO A 122 13.07 13.83 2.85
C PRO A 122 12.71 13.32 4.24
N ILE A 123 11.57 12.60 4.35
CA ILE A 123 11.08 11.98 5.58
C ILE A 123 11.93 10.76 5.89
N ARG A 124 12.52 10.71 7.08
CA ARG A 124 13.32 9.61 7.59
C ARG A 124 12.51 8.77 8.58
N GLU A 125 13.04 7.60 8.97
CA GLU A 125 12.37 6.73 9.95
C GLU A 125 12.20 7.41 11.32
N ASP A 126 13.14 8.28 11.70
CA ASP A 126 13.16 9.05 12.94
C ASP A 126 12.49 10.43 12.83
N SER A 127 11.95 10.80 11.65
CA SER A 127 11.25 12.07 11.47
C SER A 127 10.04 12.15 12.39
N ARG A 128 9.90 13.30 13.05
CA ARG A 128 8.74 13.56 13.93
C ARG A 128 7.48 13.77 13.09
N PRO A 129 6.36 13.13 13.46
CA PRO A 129 5.09 13.40 12.83
C PRO A 129 4.66 14.87 12.99
N ASP A 130 4.16 15.45 11.90
CA ASP A 130 3.58 16.79 11.86
C ASP A 130 2.39 16.81 10.86
N PRO A 131 1.26 16.17 11.24
CA PRO A 131 0.11 16.03 10.38
C PRO A 131 -0.65 17.34 10.22
N ILE A 132 -1.10 17.66 9.00
CA ILE A 132 -1.93 18.82 8.68
C ILE A 132 -3.37 18.46 8.29
N SER A 133 -3.71 17.20 8.34
CA SER A 133 -5.05 16.69 8.04
C SER A 133 -5.57 15.82 9.20
N ARG A 134 -6.90 15.73 9.31
CA ARG A 134 -7.54 14.83 10.30
C ARG A 134 -7.15 13.37 10.07
N LYS A 135 -7.00 12.96 8.80
CA LYS A 135 -6.54 11.60 8.46
C LYS A 135 -5.09 11.38 8.85
N GLY A 136 -4.25 12.39 8.67
CA GLY A 136 -2.87 12.34 9.16
C GLY A 136 -2.81 12.20 10.68
N GLN A 137 -3.63 12.97 11.40
CA GLN A 137 -3.73 12.86 12.86
C GLN A 137 -4.15 11.44 13.29
N LEU A 138 -5.19 10.87 12.67
CA LEU A 138 -5.61 9.49 12.96
C LEU A 138 -4.47 8.49 12.68
N ARG A 139 -3.71 8.67 11.59
CA ARG A 139 -2.57 7.78 11.31
C ARG A 139 -1.48 7.88 12.38
N VAL A 140 -1.21 9.08 12.91
CA VAL A 140 -0.31 9.25 14.06
C VAL A 140 -0.84 8.50 15.28
N GLU A 141 -2.13 8.60 15.57
CA GLU A 141 -2.77 7.89 16.70
C GLU A 141 -2.67 6.37 16.55
N LEU A 142 -2.90 5.84 15.34
CA LEU A 142 -2.76 4.40 15.08
C LEU A 142 -1.31 3.91 15.26
N GLU A 143 -0.32 4.67 14.75
CA GLU A 143 1.09 4.35 14.97
C GLU A 143 1.47 4.43 16.45
N ALA A 144 0.95 5.42 17.19
CA ALA A 144 1.18 5.55 18.63
C ALA A 144 0.58 4.37 19.42
N MET A 145 -0.61 3.85 19.05
CA MET A 145 -1.17 2.64 19.66
C MET A 145 -0.27 1.42 19.47
N LEU A 146 0.25 1.24 18.25
CA LEU A 146 1.16 0.15 17.92
C LEU A 146 2.49 0.27 18.68
N GLU A 147 3.07 1.47 18.67
CA GLU A 147 4.33 1.76 19.36
C GLU A 147 4.19 1.56 20.89
N ALA A 148 3.10 2.03 21.49
CA ALA A 148 2.84 1.83 22.92
C ALA A 148 2.74 0.34 23.27
N ALA A 149 2.07 -0.47 22.44
CA ALA A 149 1.99 -1.91 22.65
C ALA A 149 3.37 -2.59 22.55
N ALA A 150 4.21 -2.16 21.60
CA ALA A 150 5.57 -2.67 21.43
C ALA A 150 6.48 -2.27 22.61
N ASN A 151 6.46 -1.00 23.01
CA ASN A 151 7.29 -0.47 24.11
C ASN A 151 6.90 -1.06 25.46
N ALA A 152 5.64 -1.44 25.64
CA ALA A 152 5.18 -2.21 26.80
C ALA A 152 5.54 -3.71 26.73
N GLY A 153 6.28 -4.15 25.70
CA GLY A 153 6.68 -5.55 25.52
C GLY A 153 5.54 -6.51 25.20
N ARG A 154 4.36 -5.98 24.79
CA ARG A 154 3.16 -6.79 24.56
C ARG A 154 3.22 -7.58 23.24
N CYS A 155 3.73 -6.97 22.19
CA CYS A 155 3.93 -7.59 20.87
C CYS A 155 5.03 -6.86 20.10
N ARG A 156 5.45 -7.41 18.98
CA ARG A 156 6.44 -6.76 18.08
C ARG A 156 5.72 -6.13 16.90
N ILE A 157 6.26 -5.01 16.43
CA ILE A 157 5.70 -4.26 15.32
C ILE A 157 6.77 -4.03 14.24
N LEU A 158 6.43 -4.34 13.01
CA LEU A 158 7.18 -3.99 11.81
C LEU A 158 6.35 -2.98 11.02
N ASN A 159 6.66 -1.69 11.14
CA ASN A 159 6.00 -0.62 10.41
C ASN A 159 6.80 -0.30 9.13
N VAL A 160 6.21 -0.53 7.97
CA VAL A 160 6.81 -0.22 6.67
C VAL A 160 6.04 0.93 6.04
N ARG A 161 6.62 2.14 6.07
CA ARG A 161 6.02 3.35 5.49
C ARG A 161 6.19 3.36 3.99
N LEU A 162 5.10 3.63 3.30
CA LEU A 162 5.00 3.68 1.84
C LEU A 162 4.45 5.04 1.41
N PRO A 163 4.88 5.60 0.27
CA PRO A 163 4.24 6.74 -0.36
C PRO A 163 2.94 6.30 -1.06
N ASP A 164 2.41 7.11 -1.97
CA ASP A 164 1.35 6.69 -2.87
C ASP A 164 1.76 5.41 -3.61
N PHE A 165 0.78 4.57 -3.94
CA PHE A 165 1.05 3.29 -4.57
C PHE A 165 0.10 3.00 -5.73
N TRP A 166 0.60 2.25 -6.70
CA TRP A 166 -0.11 1.78 -7.88
C TRP A 166 0.33 0.36 -8.23
N GLY A 167 -0.45 -0.33 -9.05
CA GLY A 167 -0.17 -1.70 -9.44
C GLY A 167 -1.46 -2.53 -9.63
N PRO A 168 -1.35 -3.83 -9.85
CA PRO A 168 -2.47 -4.75 -9.91
C PRO A 168 -3.38 -4.63 -8.68
N ASN A 169 -4.70 -4.67 -8.91
CA ASN A 169 -5.74 -4.59 -7.86
C ASN A 169 -5.72 -3.28 -7.02
N VAL A 170 -5.09 -2.20 -7.51
CA VAL A 170 -5.18 -0.88 -6.86
C VAL A 170 -6.40 -0.14 -7.38
N LEU A 171 -7.55 -0.38 -6.75
CA LEU A 171 -8.88 0.06 -7.20
C LEU A 171 -9.37 1.33 -6.50
N ASN A 172 -8.49 2.08 -5.83
CA ASN A 172 -8.88 3.33 -5.18
C ASN A 172 -9.25 4.42 -6.21
N ALA A 173 -9.98 5.43 -5.77
CA ALA A 173 -10.51 6.50 -6.63
C ALA A 173 -9.41 7.37 -7.28
N GLY A 174 -8.18 7.36 -6.76
CA GLY A 174 -7.05 8.10 -7.33
C GLY A 174 -6.35 7.34 -8.47
N VAL A 175 -6.30 6.02 -8.41
CA VAL A 175 -5.48 5.19 -9.31
C VAL A 175 -6.32 4.51 -10.38
N LYS A 176 -7.45 3.89 -10.01
CA LYS A 176 -8.31 3.14 -10.95
C LYS A 176 -8.66 3.94 -12.22
N PRO A 177 -9.14 5.20 -12.13
CA PRO A 177 -9.48 5.96 -13.34
C PRO A 177 -8.28 6.28 -14.24
N ILE A 178 -7.05 6.31 -13.71
CA ILE A 178 -5.85 6.53 -14.52
C ILE A 178 -5.68 5.37 -15.51
N PHE A 179 -5.66 4.15 -15.02
CA PHE A 179 -5.40 2.96 -15.84
C PHE A 179 -6.59 2.61 -16.76
N GLU A 180 -7.83 2.72 -16.28
CA GLU A 180 -9.01 2.52 -17.14
C GLU A 180 -9.09 3.55 -18.27
N ASN A 181 -8.80 4.82 -17.99
CA ASN A 181 -8.78 5.88 -18.99
C ASN A 181 -7.62 5.69 -19.98
N ALA A 182 -6.43 5.31 -19.50
CA ALA A 182 -5.30 4.99 -20.37
C ALA A 182 -5.66 3.90 -21.38
N LEU A 183 -6.23 2.79 -20.89
CA LEU A 183 -6.65 1.68 -21.75
C LEU A 183 -7.76 2.06 -22.73
N THR A 184 -8.57 3.09 -22.47
CA THR A 184 -9.70 3.51 -23.31
C THR A 184 -9.45 4.79 -24.10
N GLY A 185 -8.22 5.35 -24.07
CA GLY A 185 -7.84 6.57 -24.80
C GLY A 185 -8.49 7.86 -24.25
N LYS A 186 -9.01 7.81 -23.02
CA LYS A 186 -9.58 8.96 -22.31
C LYS A 186 -8.49 9.76 -21.61
N ALA A 187 -8.82 10.99 -21.19
CA ALA A 187 -7.88 11.85 -20.45
C ALA A 187 -7.57 11.27 -19.06
N LEU A 188 -6.28 11.24 -18.71
CA LEU A 188 -5.80 10.76 -17.42
C LEU A 188 -6.06 11.83 -16.35
N PRO A 189 -6.80 11.51 -15.29
CA PRO A 189 -7.17 12.50 -14.26
C PRO A 189 -6.04 12.70 -13.26
N TRP A 190 -5.81 13.97 -12.89
CA TRP A 190 -4.95 14.31 -11.76
C TRP A 190 -5.47 15.55 -11.03
N ILE A 191 -5.00 15.76 -9.79
CA ILE A 191 -5.45 16.86 -8.95
C ILE A 191 -4.33 17.89 -8.81
N ALA A 192 -4.68 19.15 -8.89
CA ALA A 192 -3.88 20.34 -8.65
C ALA A 192 -2.65 20.45 -9.57
N ASN A 193 -1.56 19.73 -9.34
CA ASN A 193 -0.30 19.92 -10.06
C ASN A 193 0.29 18.58 -10.51
N ALA A 194 0.46 18.40 -11.83
CA ALA A 194 1.06 17.20 -12.43
C ALA A 194 2.54 17.41 -12.81
N ASP A 195 3.11 18.57 -12.53
CA ASP A 195 4.42 18.99 -13.05
C ASP A 195 5.51 19.12 -11.96
N ILE A 196 5.24 18.58 -10.76
CA ILE A 196 6.21 18.46 -9.67
C ILE A 196 6.68 17.02 -9.52
N PRO A 197 7.87 16.77 -8.93
CA PRO A 197 8.31 15.42 -8.61
C PRO A 197 7.32 14.69 -7.72
N HIS A 198 7.07 13.43 -8.05
CA HIS A 198 6.15 12.58 -7.30
C HIS A 198 6.78 11.24 -6.99
N GLN A 199 6.73 10.82 -5.73
CA GLN A 199 7.23 9.53 -5.28
C GLN A 199 6.05 8.57 -5.12
N SER A 200 6.18 7.39 -5.72
CA SER A 200 5.17 6.34 -5.61
C SER A 200 5.80 4.96 -5.70
N VAL A 201 5.11 3.96 -5.20
CA VAL A 201 5.61 2.60 -5.17
C VAL A 201 4.72 1.66 -6.00
N TYR A 202 5.36 0.79 -6.78
CA TYR A 202 4.71 -0.36 -7.37
C TYR A 202 4.41 -1.39 -6.28
N THR A 203 3.15 -1.83 -6.17
CA THR A 203 2.71 -2.66 -5.04
C THR A 203 3.42 -3.99 -4.92
N ALA A 204 3.86 -4.60 -6.04
CA ALA A 204 4.62 -5.84 -5.99
C ALA A 204 6.01 -5.64 -5.36
N ASP A 205 6.68 -4.52 -5.66
CA ASP A 205 7.97 -4.18 -5.04
C ASP A 205 7.82 -3.88 -3.54
N ALA A 206 6.74 -3.16 -3.16
CA ALA A 206 6.43 -2.94 -1.75
C ALA A 206 6.20 -4.26 -1.01
N ALA A 207 5.46 -5.19 -1.62
CA ALA A 207 5.23 -6.52 -1.07
C ALA A 207 6.53 -7.32 -0.92
N GLU A 208 7.42 -7.25 -1.92
CA GLU A 208 8.72 -7.91 -1.87
C GLU A 208 9.56 -7.41 -0.68
N ILE A 209 9.64 -6.09 -0.49
CA ILE A 209 10.35 -5.50 0.66
C ILE A 209 9.72 -5.90 1.98
N ILE A 210 8.39 -5.82 2.10
CA ILE A 210 7.67 -6.22 3.32
C ILE A 210 7.94 -7.69 3.66
N VAL A 211 7.82 -8.57 2.67
CA VAL A 211 8.03 -10.00 2.88
C VAL A 211 9.50 -10.33 3.18
N ARG A 212 10.47 -9.67 2.54
CA ARG A 212 11.89 -9.82 2.92
C ARG A 212 12.16 -9.42 4.37
N LEU A 213 11.53 -8.35 4.86
CA LEU A 213 11.65 -7.92 6.25
C LEU A 213 11.00 -8.93 7.22
N MET A 214 9.90 -9.57 6.82
CA MET A 214 9.25 -10.63 7.60
C MET A 214 10.10 -11.91 7.65
N LEU A 215 10.78 -12.24 6.56
CA LEU A 215 11.54 -13.49 6.41
C LEU A 215 13.01 -13.37 6.87
N ARG A 216 13.38 -12.31 7.58
CA ARG A 216 14.71 -12.22 8.23
C ARG A 216 14.94 -13.43 9.15
N SER A 217 16.19 -13.74 9.41
CA SER A 217 16.51 -14.86 10.28
C SER A 217 15.85 -14.71 11.67
N PRO A 218 15.56 -15.82 12.37
CA PRO A 218 14.99 -15.77 13.72
C PRO A 218 15.86 -14.96 14.70
N ASP A 219 17.19 -14.96 14.54
CA ASP A 219 18.12 -14.18 15.36
C ASP A 219 17.99 -12.69 15.07
N GLU A 220 17.92 -12.29 13.82
CA GLU A 220 17.68 -10.90 13.44
C GLU A 220 16.34 -10.41 13.99
N LEU A 221 15.29 -11.20 13.87
CA LEU A 221 13.95 -10.84 14.38
C LEU A 221 13.94 -10.73 15.90
N ARG A 222 14.65 -11.61 16.63
CA ARG A 222 14.74 -11.55 18.10
C ARG A 222 15.50 -10.30 18.57
N ASN A 223 16.57 -9.93 17.87
CA ASN A 223 17.45 -8.81 18.25
C ASN A 223 16.97 -7.45 17.71
N ALA A 224 15.95 -7.42 16.88
CA ALA A 224 15.38 -6.20 16.36
C ALA A 224 14.65 -5.41 17.46
N ALA A 225 14.49 -4.09 17.29
CA ALA A 225 13.71 -3.27 18.21
C ALA A 225 12.25 -3.77 18.28
N PRO A 226 11.56 -3.66 19.43
CA PRO A 226 10.16 -4.05 19.54
C PRO A 226 9.24 -3.31 18.57
N TYR A 227 9.52 -2.04 18.27
CA TYR A 227 8.89 -1.23 17.24
C TYR A 227 9.94 -0.85 16.20
N GLU A 228 9.83 -1.42 15.01
CA GLU A 228 10.71 -1.13 13.89
C GLU A 228 9.99 -0.30 12.85
N VAL A 229 10.64 0.77 12.40
CA VAL A 229 10.19 1.58 11.27
C VAL A 229 11.16 1.42 10.10
N TRP A 230 10.60 1.24 8.91
CA TRP A 230 11.30 1.17 7.64
C TRP A 230 10.58 2.02 6.61
N ASN A 231 11.32 2.87 5.89
CA ASN A 231 10.77 3.61 4.77
C ASN A 231 11.10 2.90 3.46
N TYR A 232 10.12 2.76 2.57
CA TYR A 232 10.35 2.34 1.20
C TYR A 232 9.70 3.32 0.24
N GLY A 233 10.53 4.14 -0.43
CA GLY A 233 10.08 5.24 -1.29
C GLY A 233 9.68 4.80 -2.70
N GLY A 234 10.13 3.62 -3.15
CA GLY A 234 9.85 3.15 -4.51
C GLY A 234 10.56 3.99 -5.56
N THR A 235 9.79 4.59 -6.47
CA THR A 235 10.32 5.40 -7.58
C THR A 235 9.87 6.85 -7.46
N THR A 236 10.79 7.78 -7.65
CA THR A 236 10.48 9.20 -7.80
C THR A 236 10.52 9.56 -9.28
N VAL A 237 9.36 9.92 -9.83
CA VAL A 237 9.28 10.45 -11.21
C VAL A 237 9.46 11.96 -11.21
N PRO A 238 10.06 12.57 -12.26
CA PRO A 238 10.28 14.01 -12.32
C PRO A 238 8.96 14.80 -12.34
N SER A 239 7.89 14.18 -12.84
CA SER A 239 6.53 14.71 -12.77
C SER A 239 5.52 13.60 -13.04
N VAL A 240 4.29 13.78 -12.56
CA VAL A 240 3.18 12.88 -12.90
C VAL A 240 2.87 12.90 -14.38
N ARG A 241 3.06 14.04 -15.05
CA ARG A 241 2.91 14.16 -16.51
C ARG A 241 3.89 13.26 -17.26
N ALA A 242 5.14 13.16 -16.79
CA ALA A 242 6.14 12.26 -17.36
C ALA A 242 5.73 10.79 -17.17
N TRP A 243 5.23 10.42 -15.99
CA TRP A 243 4.70 9.10 -15.73
C TRP A 243 3.49 8.76 -16.60
N PHE A 244 2.56 9.70 -16.78
CA PHE A 244 1.43 9.55 -17.72
C PHE A 244 1.89 9.40 -19.18
N GLY A 245 3.01 10.05 -19.55
CA GLY A 245 3.63 9.87 -20.85
C GLY A 245 4.07 8.42 -21.11
N GLN A 246 4.67 7.78 -20.09
CA GLN A 246 5.06 6.36 -20.18
C GLN A 246 3.84 5.44 -20.33
N ILE A 247 2.77 5.68 -19.53
CA ILE A 247 1.51 4.94 -19.65
C ILE A 247 0.91 5.10 -21.08
N SER A 248 0.90 6.33 -21.59
CA SER A 248 0.39 6.62 -22.93
C SER A 248 1.19 5.91 -24.02
N ALA A 249 2.51 5.88 -23.91
CA ALA A 249 3.39 5.18 -24.84
C ALA A 249 3.05 3.68 -24.91
N LEU A 250 2.87 3.03 -23.75
CA LEU A 250 2.55 1.60 -23.66
C LEU A 250 1.15 1.28 -24.20
N THR A 251 0.19 2.19 -24.07
CA THR A 251 -1.19 1.96 -24.58
C THR A 251 -1.37 2.35 -26.04
N GLY A 252 -0.41 3.06 -26.65
CA GLY A 252 -0.51 3.60 -28.01
C GLY A 252 -1.51 4.75 -28.14
N HIS A 253 -2.09 5.23 -27.04
CA HIS A 253 -3.01 6.35 -27.05
C HIS A 253 -2.28 7.68 -26.78
N PRO A 254 -2.66 8.78 -27.45
CA PRO A 254 -2.02 10.08 -27.22
C PRO A 254 -2.26 10.56 -25.78
N LEU A 255 -1.20 11.15 -25.18
CA LEU A 255 -1.29 11.71 -23.84
C LEU A 255 -2.32 12.83 -23.75
N LYS A 256 -3.34 12.62 -22.93
CA LYS A 256 -4.33 13.62 -22.55
C LYS A 256 -4.40 13.66 -21.05
N VAL A 257 -4.17 14.83 -20.44
CA VAL A 257 -4.23 15.02 -18.98
C VAL A 257 -5.40 15.93 -18.63
N LYS A 258 -6.23 15.50 -17.67
CA LYS A 258 -7.31 16.29 -17.11
C LYS A 258 -6.97 16.69 -15.68
N LEU A 259 -6.61 17.96 -15.50
CA LEU A 259 -6.32 18.51 -14.18
C LEU A 259 -7.59 19.03 -13.52
N TYR A 260 -7.84 18.58 -12.30
CA TYR A 260 -8.88 19.12 -11.42
C TYR A 260 -8.25 20.18 -10.51
N SER A 261 -8.61 21.45 -10.70
CA SER A 261 -8.07 22.54 -9.88
C SER A 261 -8.52 22.42 -8.42
N ARG A 262 -7.76 23.03 -7.50
CA ARG A 262 -8.13 23.09 -6.07
C ARG A 262 -9.53 23.69 -5.87
N LEU A 263 -9.88 24.72 -6.65
CA LEU A 263 -11.19 25.35 -6.58
C LEU A 263 -12.30 24.39 -7.03
N MET A 264 -12.09 23.63 -8.12
CA MET A 264 -13.05 22.60 -8.57
C MET A 264 -13.26 21.54 -7.51
N VAL A 265 -12.16 20.98 -6.94
CA VAL A 265 -12.26 19.97 -5.88
C VAL A 265 -12.98 20.54 -4.66
N SER A 266 -12.72 21.79 -4.28
CA SER A 266 -13.38 22.43 -3.15
C SER A 266 -14.87 22.69 -3.40
N ALA A 267 -15.24 23.16 -4.59
CA ALA A 267 -16.63 23.41 -4.96
C ALA A 267 -17.44 22.10 -5.08
N LEU A 268 -16.88 21.10 -5.76
CA LEU A 268 -17.52 19.79 -5.88
C LEU A 268 -17.60 19.05 -4.53
N GLY A 269 -16.67 19.28 -3.62
CA GLY A 269 -16.68 18.74 -2.26
C GLY A 269 -17.85 19.21 -1.40
N LEU A 270 -18.56 20.29 -1.79
CA LEU A 270 -19.80 20.68 -1.13
C LEU A 270 -20.93 19.68 -1.39
N PHE A 271 -20.92 19.02 -2.55
CA PHE A 271 -21.97 18.12 -3.01
C PHE A 271 -21.56 16.65 -2.94
N LEU A 272 -20.25 16.35 -3.05
CA LEU A 272 -19.71 15.00 -3.10
C LEU A 272 -18.84 14.71 -1.86
N PRO A 273 -19.31 13.90 -0.90
CA PRO A 273 -18.59 13.62 0.35
C PRO A 273 -17.15 13.15 0.12
N ILE A 274 -16.92 12.32 -0.88
CA ILE A 274 -15.56 11.82 -1.20
C ILE A 274 -14.58 12.95 -1.55
N LEU A 275 -15.02 13.99 -2.27
CA LEU A 275 -14.17 15.13 -2.61
C LEU A 275 -13.90 16.05 -1.42
N ARG A 276 -14.79 16.07 -0.43
CA ARG A 276 -14.56 16.73 0.87
C ARG A 276 -13.39 16.06 1.59
N GLU A 277 -13.37 14.74 1.57
CA GLU A 277 -12.30 13.94 2.17
C GLU A 277 -10.96 14.08 1.42
N VAL A 278 -11.01 14.26 0.10
CA VAL A 278 -9.80 14.51 -0.73
C VAL A 278 -9.26 15.91 -0.48
N LYS A 279 -10.12 16.89 -0.15
CA LYS A 279 -9.71 18.29 0.04
C LYS A 279 -8.63 18.44 1.13
N GLU A 280 -8.74 17.73 2.24
CA GLU A 280 -7.73 17.80 3.30
C GLU A 280 -6.40 17.16 2.92
N MET A 281 -6.38 16.34 1.86
CA MET A 281 -5.19 15.65 1.33
C MET A 281 -4.56 16.38 0.13
N LEU A 282 -5.08 17.57 -0.26
CA LEU A 282 -4.60 18.31 -1.44
C LEU A 282 -3.10 18.67 -1.36
N TYR A 283 -2.54 18.77 -0.17
CA TYR A 283 -1.11 19.05 0.01
C TYR A 283 -0.23 17.97 -0.63
N LEU A 284 -0.66 16.71 -0.68
CA LEU A 284 0.06 15.61 -1.34
C LEU A 284 0.15 15.79 -2.87
N TYR A 285 -0.75 16.58 -3.44
CA TYR A 285 -0.80 16.87 -4.88
C TYR A 285 -0.16 18.21 -5.26
N THR A 286 0.30 18.97 -4.26
CA THR A 286 0.87 20.31 -4.45
C THR A 286 2.27 20.45 -3.92
N ASN A 287 2.69 19.54 -3.07
CA ASN A 287 4.02 19.50 -2.49
C ASN A 287 4.69 18.17 -2.84
N THR A 288 5.98 18.21 -3.02
CA THR A 288 6.76 16.98 -3.14
C THR A 288 6.94 16.38 -1.75
N VAL A 289 6.50 15.12 -1.58
CA VAL A 289 6.66 14.35 -0.34
C VAL A 289 7.53 13.14 -0.65
N LEU A 290 8.68 13.04 0.02
CA LEU A 290 9.69 12.02 -0.24
C LEU A 290 10.00 11.25 1.04
N LEU A 291 9.98 9.93 0.96
CA LEU A 291 10.56 9.04 1.97
C LEU A 291 12.03 8.80 1.65
N ASP A 292 12.91 8.97 2.63
CA ASP A 292 14.28 8.48 2.56
C ASP A 292 14.29 6.97 2.79
N ASP A 293 14.70 6.20 1.80
CA ASP A 293 14.76 4.74 1.83
C ASP A 293 16.19 4.18 1.89
N ALA A 294 17.16 5.00 2.27
CA ALA A 294 18.56 4.60 2.38
C ALA A 294 18.76 3.37 3.29
N LYS A 295 17.98 3.28 4.38
CA LYS A 295 18.01 2.14 5.30
C LYS A 295 17.61 0.83 4.61
N ILE A 296 16.55 0.84 3.78
CA ILE A 296 16.11 -0.34 2.99
C ILE A 296 17.17 -0.71 1.95
N ARG A 297 17.72 0.27 1.23
CA ARG A 297 18.75 0.04 0.22
C ARG A 297 20.02 -0.56 0.82
N ALA A 298 20.43 -0.09 1.99
CA ALA A 298 21.55 -0.66 2.72
C ALA A 298 21.26 -2.09 3.22
N ARG A 299 20.01 -2.36 3.63
CA ARG A 299 19.62 -3.68 4.15
C ARG A 299 19.48 -4.73 3.05
N PHE A 300 19.04 -4.34 1.87
CA PHE A 300 18.84 -5.23 0.73
C PHE A 300 19.56 -4.72 -0.53
N PRO A 301 20.91 -4.76 -0.54
CA PRO A 301 21.68 -4.22 -1.66
C PRO A 301 21.52 -5.02 -2.96
N ASP A 302 20.99 -6.23 -2.86
CA ASP A 302 20.63 -7.10 -3.99
C ASP A 302 19.23 -6.82 -4.57
N PHE A 303 18.38 -6.11 -3.84
CA PHE A 303 17.03 -5.78 -4.32
C PHE A 303 17.11 -4.82 -5.50
N ARG A 304 16.39 -5.15 -6.55
CA ARG A 304 16.20 -4.29 -7.73
C ARG A 304 14.72 -4.05 -7.93
N PRO A 305 14.25 -2.80 -7.90
CA PRO A 305 12.86 -2.50 -8.23
C PRO A 305 12.52 -2.99 -9.64
N THR A 306 11.29 -3.38 -9.83
CA THR A 306 10.78 -3.76 -11.15
C THR A 306 10.95 -2.59 -12.12
N PRO A 307 11.52 -2.81 -13.33
CA PRO A 307 11.60 -1.77 -14.34
C PRO A 307 10.24 -1.13 -14.60
N MET A 308 10.21 0.20 -14.77
CA MET A 308 8.96 0.97 -14.84
C MET A 308 8.05 0.51 -15.96
N ASP A 309 8.59 0.21 -17.13
CA ASP A 309 7.86 -0.31 -18.29
C ASP A 309 7.21 -1.67 -18.01
N GLN A 310 7.92 -2.57 -17.32
CA GLN A 310 7.38 -3.86 -16.89
C GLN A 310 6.27 -3.66 -15.86
N ALA A 311 6.49 -2.88 -14.82
CA ALA A 311 5.52 -2.62 -13.77
C ALA A 311 4.22 -1.97 -14.30
N LEU A 312 4.36 -1.04 -15.27
CA LEU A 312 3.23 -0.42 -15.95
C LEU A 312 2.50 -1.43 -16.86
N THR A 313 3.25 -2.27 -17.58
CA THR A 313 2.67 -3.32 -18.44
C THR A 313 1.87 -4.31 -17.61
N ASP A 314 2.41 -4.80 -16.50
CA ASP A 314 1.72 -5.71 -15.58
C ASP A 314 0.43 -5.08 -15.03
N THR A 315 0.50 -3.80 -14.67
CA THR A 315 -0.66 -3.06 -14.14
C THR A 315 -1.73 -2.89 -15.22
N LEU A 316 -1.36 -2.45 -16.42
CA LEU A 316 -2.29 -2.28 -17.55
C LEU A 316 -2.93 -3.60 -17.95
N THR A 317 -2.15 -4.68 -18.00
CA THR A 317 -2.64 -6.04 -18.28
C THR A 317 -3.68 -6.44 -17.25
N TRP A 318 -3.36 -6.28 -15.96
CA TRP A 318 -4.29 -6.61 -14.88
C TRP A 318 -5.61 -5.82 -14.99
N PHE A 319 -5.56 -4.50 -15.23
CA PHE A 319 -6.76 -3.67 -15.39
C PHE A 319 -7.57 -4.05 -16.63
N ALA A 320 -6.91 -4.36 -17.72
CA ALA A 320 -7.58 -4.79 -18.95
C ALA A 320 -8.35 -6.11 -18.74
N GLU A 321 -7.71 -7.10 -18.14
CA GLU A 321 -8.29 -8.43 -17.92
C GLU A 321 -9.36 -8.43 -16.82
N HIS A 322 -9.10 -7.75 -15.69
CA HIS A 322 -9.96 -7.85 -14.48
C HIS A 322 -11.07 -6.81 -14.47
N GLU A 323 -10.83 -5.59 -14.94
CA GLU A 323 -11.81 -4.50 -14.91
C GLU A 323 -12.52 -4.33 -16.26
N LEU A 324 -11.81 -4.42 -17.38
CA LEU A 324 -12.37 -4.20 -18.71
C LEU A 324 -12.72 -5.50 -19.46
N LYS A 325 -12.35 -6.68 -18.92
CA LYS A 325 -12.61 -8.01 -19.48
C LYS A 325 -12.15 -8.17 -20.93
N ARG A 326 -10.96 -7.66 -21.24
CA ARG A 326 -10.34 -7.73 -22.56
C ARG A 326 -8.83 -7.93 -22.44
N PRO A 327 -8.18 -8.54 -23.46
CA PRO A 327 -6.73 -8.64 -23.47
C PRO A 327 -6.08 -7.26 -23.68
N PHE A 328 -4.84 -7.13 -23.21
CA PHE A 328 -3.98 -5.98 -23.47
C PHE A 328 -2.62 -6.46 -23.97
N VAL A 329 -2.11 -5.79 -25.02
CA VAL A 329 -0.76 -5.97 -25.50
C VAL A 329 -0.10 -4.59 -25.52
N ALA A 330 0.97 -4.46 -24.75
CA ALA A 330 1.73 -3.21 -24.66
C ALA A 330 2.36 -2.90 -26.03
N GLN A 331 2.33 -1.64 -26.43
CA GLN A 331 3.11 -1.16 -27.58
C GLN A 331 4.60 -1.22 -27.23
N PRO A 332 5.49 -1.55 -28.18
CA PRO A 332 6.91 -1.47 -27.96
C PRO A 332 7.28 -0.07 -27.50
N SER A 333 7.82 0.04 -26.28
CA SER A 333 8.31 1.32 -25.80
C SER A 333 9.55 1.71 -26.60
N ALA A 334 9.47 2.78 -27.39
CA ALA A 334 10.68 3.50 -27.76
C ALA A 334 11.32 3.92 -26.43
N GLN A 335 12.53 3.42 -26.14
CA GLN A 335 13.23 3.61 -24.87
C GLN A 335 13.23 5.08 -24.45
N LEU A 336 12.32 5.44 -23.55
CA LEU A 336 12.40 6.69 -22.79
C LEU A 336 13.36 6.43 -21.64
N ALA A 337 14.66 6.45 -21.94
CA ALA A 337 15.72 6.41 -20.95
C ALA A 337 15.64 7.69 -20.13
N PHE A 338 15.11 7.60 -18.92
CA PHE A 338 15.48 8.56 -17.89
C PHE A 338 16.81 8.09 -17.30
N THR A 339 17.87 8.78 -17.63
CA THR A 339 19.15 8.69 -16.90
C THR A 339 18.88 9.16 -15.48
N ILE A 340 19.16 8.31 -14.51
CA ILE A 340 19.05 8.54 -13.06
C ILE A 340 20.09 9.61 -12.65
#